data_8bd6c5ed30d81957402de487443a6c6e
#
_entry.id   8bd6c5ed30d81957402de487443a6c6e
#
_cell.length_a   1.000
_cell.length_b   1.000
_cell.length_c   1.000
_cell.angle_alpha   90.00
_cell.angle_beta   90.00
_cell.angle_gamma   90.00
#
_symmetry.space_group_name_H-M   'P 1'
#
loop_
_entity.id
_entity.type
_entity.pdbx_description
1 polymer ?
#
loop_
_entity_poly.entity_id
_entity_poly.type
_entity_poly.pdbx_seq_one_letter_code
_entity_poly.pdbx_strand_id
1 'polypeptide(L)'
;MSENASRWTDLLDEDELGFVKQFLLVSGSLKDLAGRYGVSYPTVRLRLDRLIQKIEIFERFHDRSETERKLRAFYAEGRLPDDVFKSLMNTARKEYK
;
A
#
# COMPACT_ATOMS: atom_id res chain seq x y z
N MET A 1 14.92 1.21 -5.86
CA MET A 1 13.95 2.07 -6.46
C MET A 1 12.55 1.63 -6.22
N SER A 2 11.72 2.59 -6.05
CA SER A 2 10.35 2.32 -5.70
C SER A 2 9.52 1.69 -6.81
N GLU A 3 9.98 1.77 -8.06
CA GLU A 3 9.22 1.15 -9.14
C GLU A 3 9.02 -0.36 -8.93
N ASN A 4 9.89 -0.97 -8.13
CA ASN A 4 9.79 -2.40 -7.80
C ASN A 4 9.44 -2.62 -6.34
N ALA A 5 8.81 -1.65 -5.71
CA ALA A 5 8.41 -1.78 -4.33
C ALA A 5 7.45 -2.96 -4.18
N SER A 6 7.81 -3.91 -3.32
CA SER A 6 6.99 -5.09 -3.05
C SER A 6 6.30 -5.01 -1.69
N ARG A 7 6.66 -4.04 -0.88
CA ARG A 7 6.09 -3.85 0.45
C ARG A 7 5.72 -2.38 0.62
N TRP A 8 4.64 -2.13 1.38
CA TRP A 8 4.25 -0.75 1.64
C TRP A 8 5.38 0.03 2.34
N THR A 9 6.22 -0.65 3.14
CA THR A 9 7.32 0.01 3.83
C THR A 9 8.36 0.56 2.86
N ASP A 10 8.45 0.00 1.66
CA ASP A 10 9.38 0.49 0.65
C ASP A 10 9.00 1.87 0.13
N LEU A 11 7.74 2.28 0.32
CA LEU A 11 7.25 3.58 -0.12
C LEU A 11 7.49 4.68 0.88
N LEU A 12 7.90 4.33 2.09
CA LEU A 12 8.06 5.30 3.17
C LEU A 12 9.51 5.76 3.25
N ASP A 13 9.70 7.08 3.43
CA ASP A 13 11.04 7.60 3.67
C ASP A 13 11.42 7.39 5.14
N GLU A 14 12.62 7.81 5.49
CA GLU A 14 13.13 7.60 6.85
C GLU A 14 12.28 8.31 7.90
N ASP A 15 11.79 9.50 7.60
CA ASP A 15 10.96 10.24 8.54
C ASP A 15 9.64 9.53 8.77
N GLU A 16 9.03 9.02 7.70
CA GLU A 16 7.77 8.28 7.78
C GLU A 16 7.94 6.98 8.56
N LEU A 17 9.01 6.25 8.28
CA LEU A 17 9.31 5.03 9.03
C LEU A 17 9.56 5.33 10.50
N GLY A 18 10.24 6.43 10.78
CA GLY A 18 10.47 6.87 12.16
C GLY A 18 9.15 7.18 12.86
N PHE A 19 8.24 7.82 12.15
CA PHE A 19 6.92 8.13 12.69
C PHE A 19 6.17 6.86 13.08
N VAL A 20 6.16 5.87 12.17
CA VAL A 20 5.52 4.57 12.44
C VAL A 20 6.14 3.91 13.66
N LYS A 21 7.48 3.95 13.76
CA LYS A 21 8.18 3.36 14.88
C LYS A 21 7.76 4.03 16.20
N GLN A 22 7.72 5.35 16.22
CA GLN A 22 7.32 6.07 17.43
C GLN A 22 5.86 5.79 17.79
N PHE A 23 5.00 5.68 16.79
CA PHE A 23 3.61 5.34 17.02
C PHE A 23 3.49 3.99 17.73
N LEU A 24 4.26 3.01 17.28
CA LEU A 24 4.26 1.69 17.91
C LEU A 24 4.82 1.75 19.34
N LEU A 25 5.86 2.54 19.53
CA LEU A 25 6.49 2.64 20.86
C LEU A 25 5.59 3.27 21.91
N VAL A 26 4.63 4.09 21.49
CA VAL A 26 3.63 4.65 22.40
C VAL A 26 2.33 3.84 22.37
N SER A 27 2.41 2.62 21.87
CA SER A 27 1.28 1.67 21.81
C SER A 27 0.06 2.26 21.12
N GLY A 28 0.27 3.05 20.09
CA GLY A 28 -0.81 3.61 19.29
C GLY A 28 -1.48 4.83 19.90
N SER A 29 -0.94 5.40 20.96
CA SER A 29 -1.52 6.60 21.57
C SER A 29 -1.13 7.85 20.81
N LEU A 30 -2.06 8.46 20.10
CA LEU A 30 -1.77 9.70 19.38
C LEU A 30 -1.50 10.86 20.32
N LYS A 31 -2.11 10.85 21.51
CA LYS A 31 -1.84 11.86 22.51
C LYS A 31 -0.38 11.82 22.95
N ASP A 32 0.10 10.61 23.23
CA ASP A 32 1.49 10.46 23.65
C ASP A 32 2.45 10.77 22.52
N LEU A 33 2.06 10.41 21.31
CA LEU A 33 2.88 10.68 20.12
C LEU A 33 3.01 12.19 19.89
N ALA A 34 1.90 12.92 20.05
CA ALA A 34 1.93 14.38 19.94
C ALA A 34 2.90 14.98 20.96
N GLY A 35 2.85 14.46 22.18
CA GLY A 35 3.77 14.90 23.22
C GLY A 35 5.22 14.65 22.86
N ARG A 36 5.52 13.49 22.31
CA ARG A 36 6.90 13.15 21.91
C ARG A 36 7.44 14.08 20.83
N TYR A 37 6.59 14.45 19.87
CA TYR A 37 7.00 15.32 18.78
C TYR A 37 6.86 16.80 19.13
N GLY A 38 6.26 17.12 20.27
CA GLY A 38 6.06 18.51 20.65
C GLY A 38 5.12 19.26 19.72
N VAL A 39 4.09 18.56 19.21
CA VAL A 39 3.11 19.15 18.29
C VAL A 39 1.72 18.84 18.80
N SER A 40 0.71 19.42 18.13
CA SER A 40 -0.68 19.21 18.52
C SER A 40 -1.20 17.85 18.08
N TYR A 41 -2.25 17.40 18.74
CA TYR A 41 -2.94 16.16 18.36
C TYR A 41 -3.41 16.19 16.90
N PRO A 42 -4.10 17.25 16.42
CA PRO A 42 -4.49 17.30 15.02
C PRO A 42 -3.33 17.15 14.05
N THR A 43 -2.16 17.64 14.42
CA THR A 43 -0.98 17.54 13.55
C THR A 43 -0.53 16.10 13.38
N VAL A 44 -0.42 15.33 14.49
CA VAL A 44 -0.02 13.92 14.36
C VAL A 44 -1.14 13.11 13.72
N ARG A 45 -2.40 13.46 13.98
CA ARG A 45 -3.53 12.77 13.35
C ARG A 45 -3.47 12.92 11.84
N LEU A 46 -3.19 14.12 11.38
CA LEU A 46 -3.08 14.38 9.94
C LEU A 46 -1.94 13.57 9.31
N ARG A 47 -0.80 13.52 10.00
CA ARG A 47 0.33 12.73 9.51
C ARG A 47 -0.02 11.25 9.42
N LEU A 48 -0.71 10.74 10.44
CA LEU A 48 -1.14 9.35 10.44
C LEU A 48 -2.10 9.08 9.29
N ASP A 49 -3.07 9.97 9.09
CA ASP A 49 -4.04 9.80 8.01
C ASP A 49 -3.37 9.76 6.63
N ARG A 50 -2.34 10.58 6.43
CA ARG A 50 -1.60 10.58 5.18
C ARG A 50 -0.85 9.27 4.96
N LEU A 51 -0.29 8.70 6.01
CA LEU A 51 0.39 7.41 5.91
C LEU A 51 -0.62 6.30 5.61
N ILE A 52 -1.77 6.33 6.26
CA ILE A 52 -2.82 5.36 6.00
C ILE A 52 -3.23 5.41 4.54
N GLN A 53 -3.45 6.61 3.99
CA GLN A 53 -3.81 6.75 2.58
C GLN A 53 -2.73 6.17 1.66
N LYS A 54 -1.47 6.44 1.97
CA LYS A 54 -0.36 5.94 1.18
C LYS A 54 -0.34 4.42 1.16
N ILE A 55 -0.55 3.82 2.32
CA ILE A 55 -0.57 2.37 2.44
C ILE A 55 -1.77 1.78 1.69
N GLU A 56 -2.93 2.40 1.83
CA GLU A 56 -4.14 1.91 1.15
C GLU A 56 -3.99 1.95 -0.36
N ILE A 57 -3.39 3.03 -0.87
CA ILE A 57 -3.16 3.14 -2.30
C ILE A 57 -2.19 2.07 -2.78
N PHE A 58 -1.11 1.86 -2.02
CA PHE A 58 -0.15 0.82 -2.37
C PHE A 58 -0.80 -0.56 -2.42
N GLU A 59 -1.57 -0.89 -1.37
CA GLU A 59 -2.20 -2.21 -1.28
C GLU A 59 -3.13 -2.46 -2.46
N ARG A 60 -3.91 -1.44 -2.81
CA ARG A 60 -4.86 -1.56 -3.92
C ARG A 60 -4.15 -1.83 -5.25
N PHE A 61 -3.14 -1.03 -5.55
CA PHE A 61 -2.48 -1.15 -6.85
C PHE A 61 -1.46 -2.28 -6.89
N HIS A 62 -0.87 -2.62 -5.76
CA HIS A 62 0.03 -3.76 -5.70
C HIS A 62 -0.72 -5.06 -5.97
N ASP A 63 -1.85 -5.25 -5.31
CA ASP A 63 -2.66 -6.45 -5.52
C ASP A 63 -3.11 -6.57 -6.96
N ARG A 64 -3.57 -5.46 -7.54
CA ARG A 64 -3.98 -5.44 -8.94
C ARG A 64 -2.82 -5.84 -9.86
N SER A 65 -1.67 -5.23 -9.64
CA SER A 65 -0.49 -5.50 -10.46
C SER A 65 -0.06 -6.95 -10.36
N GLU A 66 -0.11 -7.52 -9.16
CA GLU A 66 0.29 -8.90 -8.95
C GLU A 66 -0.69 -9.86 -9.62
N THR A 67 -1.99 -9.59 -9.50
CA THR A 67 -3.00 -10.40 -10.15
C THR A 67 -2.82 -10.38 -11.67
N GLU A 68 -2.60 -9.20 -12.24
CA GLU A 68 -2.41 -9.09 -13.68
C GLU A 68 -1.16 -9.83 -14.14
N ARG A 69 -0.08 -9.77 -13.37
CA ARG A 69 1.14 -10.49 -13.72
C ARG A 69 0.92 -11.99 -13.72
N LYS A 70 0.20 -12.51 -12.73
CA LYS A 70 -0.10 -13.94 -12.66
C LYS A 70 -0.94 -14.37 -13.83
N LEU A 71 -1.95 -13.57 -14.19
CA LEU A 71 -2.80 -13.89 -15.33
C LEU A 71 -1.99 -13.94 -16.62
N ARG A 72 -1.09 -12.98 -16.81
CA ARG A 72 -0.24 -12.96 -18.00
C ARG A 72 0.70 -14.15 -18.05
N ALA A 73 1.24 -14.55 -16.90
CA ALA A 73 2.13 -15.71 -16.83
C ALA A 73 1.39 -16.99 -17.21
N PHE A 74 0.20 -17.20 -16.67
CA PHE A 74 -0.59 -18.39 -17.00
C PHE A 74 -0.98 -18.40 -18.48
N TYR A 75 -1.33 -17.23 -19.02
CA TYR A 75 -1.67 -17.12 -20.42
C TYR A 75 -0.48 -17.47 -21.30
N ALA A 76 0.69 -16.96 -20.97
CA ALA A 76 1.92 -17.21 -21.72
C ALA A 76 2.31 -18.69 -21.70
N GLU A 77 1.97 -19.38 -20.61
CA GLU A 77 2.23 -20.82 -20.48
C GLU A 77 1.18 -21.69 -21.18
N GLY A 78 0.20 -21.04 -21.81
CA GLY A 78 -0.85 -21.78 -22.49
C GLY A 78 -1.90 -22.38 -21.57
N ARG A 79 -1.95 -21.92 -20.31
CA ARG A 79 -2.87 -22.47 -19.31
C ARG A 79 -4.22 -21.75 -19.29
N LEU A 80 -4.34 -20.63 -19.99
CA LEU A 80 -5.59 -19.87 -20.08
C LEU A 80 -5.93 -19.61 -21.54
N PRO A 81 -7.15 -20.03 -21.98
CA PRO A 81 -7.62 -19.65 -23.32
C PRO A 81 -7.77 -18.13 -23.45
N ASP A 82 -7.72 -17.64 -24.69
CA ASP A 82 -7.79 -16.20 -24.97
C ASP A 82 -9.00 -15.53 -24.33
N ASP A 83 -10.19 -16.14 -24.49
CA ASP A 83 -11.41 -15.54 -23.98
C ASP A 83 -11.42 -15.51 -22.44
N VAL A 84 -10.90 -16.56 -21.81
CA VAL A 84 -10.82 -16.61 -20.35
C VAL A 84 -9.84 -15.57 -19.85
N PHE A 85 -8.69 -15.45 -20.48
CA PHE A 85 -7.68 -14.47 -20.11
C PHE A 85 -8.24 -13.06 -20.20
N LYS A 86 -8.90 -12.73 -21.30
CA LYS A 86 -9.48 -11.40 -21.49
C LYS A 86 -10.54 -11.09 -20.45
N SER A 87 -11.38 -12.05 -20.14
CA SER A 87 -12.42 -11.88 -19.15
C SER A 87 -11.84 -11.61 -17.77
N LEU A 88 -10.84 -12.41 -17.38
CA LEU A 88 -10.21 -12.25 -16.08
C LEU A 88 -9.45 -10.93 -15.96
N MET A 89 -8.76 -10.51 -17.01
CA MET A 89 -8.04 -9.22 -17.01
C MET A 89 -9.01 -8.06 -16.87
N ASN A 90 -10.14 -8.13 -17.58
CA ASN A 90 -11.15 -7.08 -17.47
C ASN A 90 -11.70 -6.98 -16.05
N THR A 91 -11.98 -8.13 -15.44
CA THR A 91 -12.49 -8.17 -14.07
C THR A 91 -11.47 -7.59 -13.10
N ALA A 92 -10.22 -8.01 -13.23
CA ALA A 92 -9.16 -7.52 -12.34
C ALA A 92 -9.02 -6.00 -12.43
N ARG A 93 -9.10 -5.45 -13.64
CA ARG A 93 -8.97 -4.01 -13.82
C ARG A 93 -10.17 -3.25 -13.27
N LYS A 94 -11.37 -3.82 -13.37
CA LYS A 94 -12.56 -3.16 -12.85
C LYS A 94 -12.59 -3.09 -11.33
N GLU A 95 -12.10 -4.13 -10.69
CA GLU A 95 -12.14 -4.19 -9.23
C GLU A 95 -11.29 -3.10 -8.55
N TYR A 96 -10.32 -2.55 -9.28
CA TYR A 96 -9.40 -1.58 -8.71
C TYR A 96 -9.56 -0.19 -9.31
N LYS A 97 -10.70 0.10 -9.83
CA LYS A 97 -10.97 1.41 -10.40
C LYS A 97 -11.26 2.45 -9.34
#